data_dbf6725d992fcbf4a56fd5db84c0e62d
#
_entry.id   dbf6725d992fcbf4a56fd5db84c0e62d
#
_cell.length_a   1.000
_cell.length_b   1.000
_cell.length_c   1.000
_cell.angle_alpha   90.00
_cell.angle_beta   90.00
_cell.angle_gamma   90.00
#
_symmetry.space_group_name_H-M   'P 1'
#
loop_
_entity.id
_entity.type
_entity.pdbx_description
1 polymer ?
#
loop_
_entity_poly.entity_id
_entity_poly.type
_entity_poly.pdbx_seq_one_letter_code
_entity_poly.pdbx_strand_id
1 'polypeptide(L)'
;MIELKKIKTGDAEYAQVEHLFGTAFPPEERRSREDQRRVTDENPFFITYALNQEGAFVGFVTCWQGPDFVYVEHFATVPEVRGKGIGSEVLGLLAQQYTVPLVLEEIGRAHV
;
A
#
# COMPACT_ATOMS: atom_id res chain seq x y z
N MET A 1 3.96 -8.74 14.58
CA MET A 1 3.34 -9.30 13.37
C MET A 1 2.58 -8.21 12.64
N ILE A 2 2.73 -8.16 11.32
CA ILE A 2 2.06 -7.15 10.51
C ILE A 2 0.63 -7.59 10.19
N GLU A 3 -0.30 -6.66 10.32
CA GLU A 3 -1.68 -6.87 9.94
C GLU A 3 -2.01 -6.02 8.72
N LEU A 4 -2.64 -6.62 7.72
CA LEU A 4 -3.11 -5.93 6.52
C LEU A 4 -4.57 -5.57 6.72
N LYS A 5 -4.90 -4.28 6.63
CA LYS A 5 -6.27 -3.81 6.76
C LYS A 5 -6.69 -3.10 5.49
N LYS A 6 -7.71 -3.62 4.80
CA LYS A 6 -8.28 -2.91 3.65
C LYS A 6 -8.99 -1.66 4.14
N ILE A 7 -8.70 -0.51 3.50
CA ILE A 7 -9.28 0.76 3.91
C ILE A 7 -9.80 1.55 2.71
N LYS A 8 -10.68 2.49 3.04
CA LYS A 8 -11.17 3.55 2.16
C LYS A 8 -10.84 4.89 2.79
N THR A 9 -11.14 5.99 2.11
CA THR A 9 -10.77 7.31 2.62
C THR A 9 -11.47 7.69 3.92
N GLY A 10 -12.60 7.05 4.24
CA GLY A 10 -13.32 7.29 5.49
C GLY A 10 -12.73 6.57 6.71
N ASP A 11 -11.77 5.70 6.51
CA ASP A 11 -11.15 4.97 7.63
C ASP A 11 -10.11 5.83 8.34
N ALA A 12 -9.93 5.58 9.65
CA ALA A 12 -9.04 6.38 10.48
C ALA A 12 -7.61 6.42 9.98
N GLU A 13 -7.12 5.31 9.41
CA GLU A 13 -5.74 5.22 8.94
C GLU A 13 -5.48 6.00 7.65
N TYR A 14 -6.52 6.44 6.93
CA TYR A 14 -6.29 7.06 5.63
C TYR A 14 -5.48 8.35 5.71
N ALA A 15 -5.65 9.13 6.76
CA ALA A 15 -4.86 10.36 6.94
C ALA A 15 -3.36 10.05 6.99
N GLN A 16 -3.00 8.96 7.67
CA GLN A 16 -1.59 8.53 7.76
C GLN A 16 -1.09 7.98 6.43
N VAL A 17 -1.93 7.23 5.70
CA VAL A 17 -1.60 6.76 4.36
C VAL A 17 -1.34 7.95 3.43
N GLU A 18 -2.22 8.92 3.42
CA GLU A 18 -2.10 10.09 2.55
C GLU A 18 -0.84 10.90 2.87
N HIS A 19 -0.53 11.08 4.14
CA HIS A 19 0.68 11.78 4.55
C HIS A 19 1.94 11.02 4.09
N LEU A 20 2.00 9.73 4.33
CA LEU A 20 3.15 8.91 3.93
C LEU A 20 3.29 8.86 2.42
N PHE A 21 2.18 8.79 1.69
CA PHE A 21 2.18 8.81 0.24
C PHE A 21 2.89 10.07 -0.27
N GLY A 22 2.55 11.21 0.33
CA GLY A 22 3.13 12.50 -0.07
C GLY A 22 4.59 12.67 0.30
N THR A 23 5.06 12.01 1.36
CA THR A 23 6.46 12.11 1.79
C THR A 23 7.37 11.07 1.17
N ALA A 24 6.84 9.89 0.83
CA ALA A 24 7.64 8.80 0.28
C ALA A 24 7.80 8.88 -1.24
N PHE A 25 6.84 9.46 -1.96
CA PHE A 25 6.85 9.46 -3.41
C PHE A 25 6.84 10.88 -3.95
N PRO A 26 7.67 11.19 -4.98
CA PRO A 26 7.63 12.51 -5.60
C PRO A 26 6.34 12.72 -6.41
N PRO A 27 5.97 13.99 -6.71
CA PRO A 27 4.73 14.29 -7.41
C PRO A 27 4.54 13.54 -8.73
N GLU A 28 5.62 13.32 -9.48
CA GLU A 28 5.54 12.64 -10.78
C GLU A 28 5.25 11.15 -10.66
N GLU A 29 5.34 10.58 -9.47
CA GLU A 29 5.06 9.16 -9.26
C GLU A 29 3.69 8.91 -8.62
N ARG A 30 2.89 9.95 -8.44
CA ARG A 30 1.59 9.80 -7.79
C ARG A 30 0.52 10.62 -8.51
N ARG A 31 -0.72 10.18 -8.32
CA ARG A 31 -1.89 10.92 -8.75
C ARG A 31 -2.06 12.16 -7.90
N SER A 32 -2.88 13.09 -8.35
CA SER A 32 -3.31 14.18 -7.47
C SER A 32 -4.01 13.58 -6.25
N ARG A 33 -4.06 14.35 -5.15
CA ARG A 33 -4.74 13.92 -3.93
C ARG A 33 -6.21 13.56 -4.23
N GLU A 34 -6.87 14.37 -5.03
CA GLU A 34 -8.26 14.16 -5.40
C GLU A 34 -8.46 12.86 -6.19
N ASP A 35 -7.62 12.63 -7.18
CA ASP A 35 -7.71 11.42 -8.00
C ASP A 35 -7.37 10.17 -7.19
N GLN A 36 -6.41 10.26 -6.28
CA GLN A 36 -6.06 9.13 -5.41
C GLN A 36 -7.22 8.77 -4.49
N ARG A 37 -7.90 9.77 -3.95
CA ARG A 37 -9.09 9.54 -3.12
C ARG A 37 -10.21 8.91 -3.92
N ARG A 38 -10.42 9.40 -5.14
CA ARG A 38 -11.48 8.88 -6.00
C ARG A 38 -11.23 7.41 -6.36
N VAL A 39 -10.02 7.06 -6.77
CA VAL A 39 -9.72 5.67 -7.14
C VAL A 39 -9.84 4.75 -5.92
N THR A 40 -9.41 5.23 -4.76
CA THR A 40 -9.48 4.46 -3.52
C THR A 40 -10.92 4.10 -3.15
N ASP A 41 -11.84 5.06 -3.31
CA ASP A 41 -13.22 4.85 -2.89
C ASP A 41 -14.10 4.21 -3.97
N GLU A 42 -13.84 4.50 -5.24
CA GLU A 42 -14.78 4.18 -6.32
C GLU A 42 -14.36 3.02 -7.21
N ASN A 43 -13.08 2.71 -7.31
CA ASN A 43 -12.66 1.63 -8.20
C ASN A 43 -12.62 0.29 -7.46
N PRO A 44 -13.46 -0.68 -7.85
CA PRO A 44 -13.54 -1.97 -7.14
C PRO A 44 -12.30 -2.83 -7.28
N PHE A 45 -11.43 -2.54 -8.27
CA PHE A 45 -10.21 -3.32 -8.48
C PHE A 45 -8.98 -2.70 -7.82
N PHE A 46 -9.11 -1.50 -7.26
CA PHE A 46 -8.03 -0.83 -6.57
C PHE A 46 -8.19 -1.04 -5.06
N ILE A 47 -7.17 -1.61 -4.43
CA ILE A 47 -7.22 -1.95 -3.01
C ILE A 47 -6.09 -1.23 -2.30
N THR A 48 -6.42 -0.53 -1.21
CA THR A 48 -5.45 0.07 -0.32
C THR A 48 -5.44 -0.71 0.98
N TYR A 49 -4.25 -1.17 1.38
CA TYR A 49 -4.06 -1.81 2.68
C TYR A 49 -3.27 -0.87 3.58
N ALA A 50 -3.79 -0.59 4.76
CA ALA A 50 -3.00 -0.01 5.83
C ALA A 50 -2.25 -1.15 6.51
N LEU A 51 -1.02 -0.89 6.89
CA LEU A 51 -0.16 -1.88 7.54
C LEU A 51 -0.03 -1.49 9.01
N ASN A 52 -0.46 -2.37 9.88
CA ASN A 52 -0.40 -2.15 11.32
C ASN A 52 0.47 -3.21 11.97
N GLN A 53 1.25 -2.80 12.96
CA GLN A 53 2.06 -3.70 13.76
C GLN A 53 1.78 -3.41 15.22
N GLU A 54 1.21 -4.38 15.91
CA GLU A 54 0.84 -4.24 17.34
C GLU A 54 -0.03 -3.00 17.58
N GLY A 55 -0.97 -2.76 16.67
CA GLY A 55 -1.91 -1.64 16.78
C GLY A 55 -1.39 -0.31 16.25
N ALA A 56 -0.13 -0.23 15.83
CA ALA A 56 0.46 1.00 15.32
C ALA A 56 0.56 0.98 13.80
N PHE A 57 0.21 2.10 13.16
CA PHE A 57 0.36 2.26 11.72
C PHE A 57 1.85 2.26 11.35
N VAL A 58 2.25 1.38 10.42
CA VAL A 58 3.64 1.32 9.99
C VAL A 58 3.83 1.50 8.47
N GLY A 59 2.75 1.60 7.70
CA GLY A 59 2.87 1.82 6.28
C GLY A 59 1.60 1.51 5.50
N PHE A 60 1.73 1.45 4.19
CA PHE A 60 0.61 1.09 3.32
C PHE A 60 1.11 0.41 2.06
N VAL A 61 0.20 -0.30 1.39
CA VAL A 61 0.44 -0.85 0.06
C VAL A 61 -0.83 -0.71 -0.76
N THR A 62 -0.68 -0.30 -2.03
CA THR A 62 -1.81 -0.21 -2.95
C THR A 62 -1.65 -1.21 -4.07
N CYS A 63 -2.75 -1.84 -4.44
CA CYS A 63 -2.76 -2.92 -5.43
C CYS A 63 -3.88 -2.74 -6.43
N TRP A 64 -3.64 -3.19 -7.66
CA TRP A 64 -4.66 -3.40 -8.67
C TRP A 64 -4.92 -4.89 -8.80
N GLN A 65 -6.16 -5.30 -8.60
CA GLN A 65 -6.54 -6.70 -8.62
C GLN A 65 -7.05 -7.07 -10.01
N GLY A 66 -6.25 -7.83 -10.75
CA GLY A 66 -6.63 -8.34 -12.06
C GLY A 66 -7.05 -9.81 -11.99
N PRO A 67 -7.54 -10.39 -13.09
CA PRO A 67 -7.93 -11.81 -13.11
C PRO A 67 -6.74 -12.76 -13.08
N ASP A 68 -5.59 -12.33 -13.61
CA ASP A 68 -4.42 -13.20 -13.76
C ASP A 68 -3.25 -12.82 -12.85
N PHE A 69 -3.27 -11.63 -12.27
CA PHE A 69 -2.21 -11.15 -11.38
C PHE A 69 -2.72 -9.99 -10.53
N VAL A 70 -1.99 -9.68 -9.47
CA VAL A 70 -2.21 -8.50 -8.64
C VAL A 70 -0.98 -7.61 -8.82
N TYR A 71 -1.20 -6.37 -9.24
CA TYR A 71 -0.13 -5.41 -9.45
C TYR A 71 0.01 -4.52 -8.21
N VAL A 72 1.18 -4.55 -7.58
CA VAL A 72 1.50 -3.68 -6.44
C VAL A 72 2.02 -2.36 -7.02
N GLU A 73 1.25 -1.29 -6.85
CA GLU A 73 1.59 0.00 -7.44
C GLU A 73 2.47 0.86 -6.55
N HIS A 74 2.09 1.02 -5.28
CA HIS A 74 2.86 1.79 -4.32
C HIS A 74 2.96 1.03 -3.01
N PHE A 75 4.13 1.05 -2.40
CA PHE A 75 4.38 0.36 -1.15
C PHE A 75 5.39 1.18 -0.35
N ALA A 76 5.01 1.61 0.83
CA ALA A 76 5.89 2.39 1.69
C ALA A 76 5.66 2.07 3.16
N THR A 77 6.74 2.13 3.93
CA THR A 77 6.67 2.06 5.38
C THR A 77 7.13 3.37 5.97
N VAL A 78 6.73 3.64 7.22
CA VAL A 78 7.25 4.82 7.92
C VAL A 78 8.76 4.69 8.09
N PRO A 79 9.51 5.81 8.10
CA PRO A 79 10.99 5.73 8.15
C PRO A 79 11.53 4.90 9.30
N GLU A 80 10.86 4.91 10.44
CA GLU A 80 11.31 4.25 11.66
C GLU A 80 11.46 2.74 11.53
N VAL A 81 10.72 2.13 10.60
CA VAL A 81 10.74 0.66 10.44
C VAL A 81 11.42 0.20 9.15
N ARG A 82 11.95 1.12 8.35
CA ARG A 82 12.61 0.76 7.10
C ARG A 82 13.89 -0.04 7.38
N GLY A 83 14.17 -1.00 6.50
CA GLY A 83 15.35 -1.82 6.63
C GLY A 83 15.25 -2.94 7.66
N LYS A 84 14.05 -3.22 8.17
CA LYS A 84 13.84 -4.24 9.20
C LYS A 84 13.11 -5.48 8.68
N GLY A 85 13.07 -5.67 7.37
CA GLY A 85 12.47 -6.86 6.76
C GLY A 85 10.96 -6.82 6.61
N ILE A 86 10.32 -5.68 6.91
CA ILE A 86 8.87 -5.54 6.80
C ILE A 86 8.38 -5.71 5.37
N GLY A 87 9.15 -5.22 4.39
CA GLY A 87 8.78 -5.37 2.99
C GLY A 87 8.56 -6.83 2.60
N SER A 88 9.50 -7.69 2.94
CA SER A 88 9.38 -9.12 2.64
C SER A 88 8.22 -9.77 3.37
N GLU A 89 8.01 -9.41 4.63
CA GLU A 89 6.88 -9.93 5.41
C GLU A 89 5.55 -9.54 4.78
N VAL A 90 5.39 -8.29 4.38
CA VAL A 90 4.15 -7.81 3.78
C VAL A 90 3.88 -8.48 2.44
N LEU A 91 4.91 -8.62 1.60
CA LEU A 91 4.74 -9.29 0.31
C LEU A 91 4.34 -10.76 0.50
N GLY A 92 4.89 -11.42 1.51
CA GLY A 92 4.48 -12.78 1.86
C GLY A 92 3.01 -12.85 2.29
N LEU A 93 2.57 -11.89 3.11
CA LEU A 93 1.18 -11.83 3.55
C LEU A 93 0.23 -11.55 2.38
N LEU A 94 0.62 -10.64 1.49
CA LEU A 94 -0.17 -10.36 0.29
C LEU A 94 -0.29 -11.59 -0.60
N ALA A 95 0.80 -12.32 -0.78
CA ALA A 95 0.79 -13.53 -1.60
C ALA A 95 -0.18 -14.57 -1.05
N GLN A 96 -0.37 -14.61 0.26
CA GLN A 96 -1.33 -15.53 0.88
C GLN A 96 -2.79 -15.10 0.67
N GLN A 97 -3.02 -13.83 0.39
CA GLN A 97 -4.37 -13.30 0.18
C GLN A 97 -4.92 -13.62 -1.21
N TYR A 98 -4.04 -13.91 -2.16
CA TYR A 98 -4.42 -14.04 -3.57
C TYR A 98 -3.94 -15.36 -4.13
N THR A 99 -4.71 -15.91 -5.07
CA THR A 99 -4.36 -17.16 -5.77
C THR A 99 -3.56 -16.91 -7.04
N VAL A 100 -3.38 -15.66 -7.41
CA VAL A 100 -2.64 -15.25 -8.62
C VAL A 100 -1.32 -14.59 -8.20
N PRO A 101 -0.32 -14.54 -9.09
CA PRO A 101 0.97 -13.95 -8.72
C PRO A 101 0.90 -12.45 -8.47
N LEU A 102 1.83 -11.96 -7.65
CA LEU A 102 2.04 -10.54 -7.44
C LEU A 102 3.04 -10.04 -8.48
N VAL A 103 2.76 -8.85 -9.02
CA VAL A 103 3.67 -8.17 -9.95
C VAL A 103 4.04 -6.83 -9.33
N LEU A 104 5.34 -6.53 -9.30
CA LEU A 104 5.87 -5.27 -8.78
C LEU A 104 6.78 -4.63 -9.81
N GLU A 105 6.76 -3.30 -9.85
CA GLU A 105 7.83 -2.55 -10.49
C GLU A 105 8.96 -2.45 -9.48
N GLU A 106 10.18 -2.72 -9.92
CA GLU A 106 11.28 -2.85 -8.97
C GLU A 106 11.83 -1.54 -8.42
N ILE A 107 11.63 -0.41 -9.07
CA ILE A 107 12.29 0.83 -8.66
C ILE A 107 11.31 1.99 -8.53
N GLY A 108 11.49 2.79 -7.48
CA GLY A 108 10.76 4.03 -7.29
C GLY A 108 9.35 3.87 -6.76
N ARG A 109 8.87 2.65 -6.64
CA ARG A 109 7.49 2.39 -6.21
C ARG A 109 7.41 1.73 -4.84
N ALA A 110 8.54 1.36 -4.26
CA ALA A 110 8.58 0.74 -2.93
C ALA A 110 9.61 1.43 -2.06
N HIS A 111 9.18 1.86 -0.88
CA HIS A 111 10.03 2.52 0.12
C HIS A 111 9.85 1.79 1.46
N VAL A 112 10.59 0.71 1.62
CA VAL A 112 10.38 -0.21 2.75
C VAL A 112 11.65 -0.49 3.55
#